data_5f96271c1d98fbc7729b5287e13b251b
#
_entry.id   5f96271c1d98fbc7729b5287e13b251b
#
_cell.length_a   1.000
_cell.length_b   1.000
_cell.length_c   1.000
_cell.angle_alpha   90.00
_cell.angle_beta   90.00
_cell.angle_gamma   90.00
#
_symmetry.space_group_name_H-M   'P 1'
#
loop_
_entity.id
_entity.type
_entity.pdbx_description
1 polymer ?
#
loop_
_entity_poly.entity_id
_entity_poly.type
_entity_poly.pdbx_seq_one_letter_code
_entity_poly.pdbx_strand_id
1 'polypeptide(L)'
;MNTTHIRSGQSGFTLIELVVVIVLLGILGVTAMGKIQDMSQQAADAAEQGVASELSSAAAINYAADVVNTGSATSITATDCEGATAGSPSATLNALMATGSAPTTDYTYAIAGGGTEDAACSAGQTFLCSVQNDKGDNTVNATATIICTN
;
A
#
# COMPACT_ATOMS: atom_id res chain seq x y z
N MET A 1 38.32 23.24 -60.36
CA MET A 1 37.44 23.14 -59.20
C MET A 1 38.23 22.47 -58.11
N ASN A 2 38.67 23.20 -57.07
CA ASN A 2 39.39 22.64 -55.92
C ASN A 2 38.41 22.38 -54.78
N THR A 3 38.15 21.15 -54.49
CA THR A 3 37.34 20.72 -53.33
C THR A 3 38.26 20.66 -52.10
N THR A 4 38.12 21.63 -51.21
CA THR A 4 38.80 21.66 -49.91
C THR A 4 38.11 20.69 -48.98
N HIS A 5 38.68 19.52 -48.71
CA HIS A 5 38.24 18.60 -47.67
C HIS A 5 38.59 19.17 -46.30
N ILE A 6 37.58 19.64 -45.59
CA ILE A 6 37.70 19.99 -44.16
C ILE A 6 37.76 18.64 -43.41
N ARG A 7 38.92 18.28 -42.90
CA ARG A 7 39.08 17.20 -41.91
C ARG A 7 38.56 17.68 -40.60
N SER A 8 37.36 17.28 -40.20
CA SER A 8 36.89 17.43 -38.83
C SER A 8 37.78 16.57 -37.93
N GLY A 9 38.53 17.19 -37.05
CA GLY A 9 39.35 16.51 -36.05
C GLY A 9 38.41 15.72 -35.11
N GLN A 10 38.48 14.41 -35.15
CA GLN A 10 37.86 13.56 -34.15
C GLN A 10 38.72 13.59 -32.89
N SER A 11 38.29 14.30 -31.85
CA SER A 11 38.88 14.21 -30.52
C SER A 11 38.35 12.93 -29.86
N GLY A 12 39.23 11.98 -29.64
CA GLY A 12 38.91 10.76 -28.86
C GLY A 12 38.95 11.04 -27.37
N PHE A 13 38.15 10.34 -26.59
CA PHE A 13 38.21 10.38 -25.13
C PHE A 13 39.55 9.86 -24.62
N THR A 14 40.08 10.52 -23.59
CA THR A 14 41.29 10.07 -22.93
C THR A 14 40.96 8.91 -21.97
N LEU A 15 41.93 8.00 -21.77
CA LEU A 15 41.76 6.85 -20.85
C LEU A 15 41.45 7.35 -19.44
N ILE A 16 42.03 8.47 -19.02
CA ILE A 16 41.81 9.03 -17.69
C ILE A 16 40.38 9.57 -17.50
N GLU A 17 39.77 10.15 -18.52
CA GLU A 17 38.35 10.58 -18.47
C GLU A 17 37.40 9.40 -18.24
N LEU A 18 37.66 8.29 -18.95
CA LEU A 18 36.84 7.10 -18.75
C LEU A 18 36.99 6.51 -17.34
N VAL A 19 38.22 6.41 -16.84
CA VAL A 19 38.50 5.88 -15.49
C VAL A 19 37.86 6.75 -14.41
N VAL A 20 37.95 8.06 -14.50
CA VAL A 20 37.33 8.97 -13.53
C VAL A 20 35.79 8.81 -13.52
N VAL A 21 35.17 8.71 -14.67
CA VAL A 21 33.72 8.51 -14.78
C VAL A 21 33.26 7.21 -14.13
N ILE A 22 33.93 6.08 -14.40
CA ILE A 22 33.51 4.79 -13.78
C ILE A 22 33.74 4.78 -12.27
N VAL A 23 34.78 5.44 -11.75
CA VAL A 23 35.01 5.57 -10.30
C VAL A 23 33.91 6.42 -9.66
N LEU A 24 33.55 7.56 -10.23
CA LEU A 24 32.47 8.40 -9.73
C LEU A 24 31.12 7.70 -9.77
N LEU A 25 30.81 7.03 -10.87
CA LEU A 25 29.57 6.22 -10.98
C LEU A 25 29.54 5.07 -9.97
N GLY A 26 30.68 4.44 -9.68
CA GLY A 26 30.80 3.39 -8.67
C GLY A 26 30.44 3.90 -7.27
N ILE A 27 30.99 5.05 -6.86
CA ILE A 27 30.71 5.66 -5.57
C ILE A 27 29.23 6.09 -5.47
N LEU A 28 28.71 6.76 -6.51
CA LEU A 28 27.30 7.19 -6.54
C LEU A 28 26.34 6.00 -6.53
N GLY A 29 26.66 4.92 -7.24
CA GLY A 29 25.83 3.70 -7.27
C GLY A 29 25.67 3.06 -5.90
N VAL A 30 26.74 2.94 -5.13
CA VAL A 30 26.70 2.36 -3.77
C VAL A 30 25.85 3.23 -2.81
N THR A 31 26.00 4.54 -2.86
CA THR A 31 25.25 5.45 -1.98
C THR A 31 23.75 5.56 -2.36
N ALA A 32 23.42 5.43 -3.64
CA ALA A 32 22.03 5.49 -4.12
C ALA A 32 21.22 4.26 -3.73
N MET A 33 21.85 3.08 -3.61
CA MET A 33 21.14 1.82 -3.35
C MET A 33 20.39 1.81 -2.02
N GLY A 34 20.99 2.34 -0.94
CA GLY A 34 20.33 2.46 0.36
C GLY A 34 19.10 3.38 0.33
N LYS A 35 19.18 4.49 -0.40
CA LYS A 35 18.07 5.44 -0.51
C LYS A 35 16.88 4.90 -1.28
N ILE A 36 17.11 4.07 -2.29
CA ILE A 36 16.03 3.44 -3.06
C ILE A 36 15.25 2.44 -2.19
N GLN A 37 15.93 1.70 -1.32
CA GLN A 37 15.27 0.77 -0.39
C GLN A 37 14.40 1.51 0.62
N ASP A 38 14.90 2.58 1.24
CA ASP A 38 14.13 3.42 2.17
C ASP A 38 12.86 3.99 1.50
N MET A 39 12.96 4.43 0.26
CA MET A 39 11.82 4.96 -0.49
C MET A 39 10.78 3.87 -0.82
N SER A 40 11.22 2.65 -1.07
CA SER A 40 10.32 1.52 -1.33
C SER A 40 9.49 1.18 -0.09
N GLN A 41 10.10 1.17 1.09
CA GLN A 41 9.38 0.96 2.35
C GLN A 41 8.38 2.08 2.61
N GLN A 42 8.79 3.34 2.51
CA GLN A 42 7.89 4.48 2.69
C GLN A 42 6.71 4.48 1.71
N ALA A 43 6.93 4.02 0.47
CA ALA A 43 5.85 3.87 -0.51
C ALA A 43 4.88 2.76 -0.10
N ALA A 44 5.36 1.65 0.46
CA ALA A 44 4.53 0.57 0.96
C ALA A 44 3.69 1.02 2.17
N ASP A 45 4.30 1.74 3.14
CA ASP A 45 3.61 2.31 4.30
C ASP A 45 2.53 3.33 3.88
N ALA A 46 2.81 4.16 2.88
CA ALA A 46 1.81 5.08 2.34
C ALA A 46 0.65 4.35 1.64
N ALA A 47 0.94 3.24 0.97
CA ALA A 47 -0.08 2.40 0.34
C ALA A 47 -0.98 1.73 1.38
N GLU A 48 -0.43 1.26 2.51
CA GLU A 48 -1.22 0.75 3.66
C GLU A 48 -2.22 1.78 4.16
N GLN A 49 -1.76 3.02 4.38
CA GLN A 49 -2.61 4.12 4.83
C GLN A 49 -3.72 4.42 3.81
N GLY A 50 -3.41 4.32 2.52
CA GLY A 50 -4.39 4.46 1.44
C GLY A 50 -5.50 3.41 1.55
N VAL A 51 -5.13 2.15 1.66
CA VAL A 51 -6.08 1.02 1.80
C VAL A 51 -6.91 1.15 3.08
N ALA A 52 -6.28 1.47 4.21
CA ALA A 52 -6.98 1.65 5.48
C ALA A 52 -7.99 2.82 5.43
N SER A 53 -7.63 3.91 4.74
CA SER A 53 -8.51 5.07 4.56
C SER A 53 -9.69 4.75 3.65
N GLU A 54 -9.47 4.00 2.56
CA GLU A 54 -10.54 3.53 1.68
C GLU A 54 -11.51 2.63 2.44
N LEU A 55 -11.00 1.69 3.20
CA LEU A 55 -11.80 0.76 4.01
C LEU A 55 -12.66 1.52 5.03
N SER A 56 -12.09 2.48 5.75
CA SER A 56 -12.80 3.32 6.72
C SER A 56 -13.92 4.13 6.05
N SER A 57 -13.65 4.70 4.88
CA SER A 57 -14.61 5.47 4.10
C SER A 57 -15.75 4.58 3.60
N ALA A 58 -15.44 3.40 3.10
CA ALA A 58 -16.41 2.43 2.61
C ALA A 58 -17.34 1.94 3.74
N ALA A 59 -16.78 1.66 4.94
CA ALA A 59 -17.56 1.27 6.10
C ALA A 59 -18.51 2.40 6.56
N ALA A 60 -18.05 3.65 6.51
CA ALA A 60 -18.90 4.80 6.85
C ALA A 60 -20.05 5.00 5.86
N ILE A 61 -19.80 4.81 4.57
CA ILE A 61 -20.85 4.87 3.52
C ILE A 61 -21.85 3.74 3.71
N ASN A 62 -21.38 2.52 3.99
CA ASN A 62 -22.24 1.37 4.26
C ASN A 62 -23.15 1.61 5.47
N TYR A 63 -22.60 2.11 6.56
CA TYR A 63 -23.38 2.47 7.74
C TYR A 63 -24.41 3.58 7.46
N ALA A 64 -24.02 4.61 6.70
CA ALA A 64 -24.95 5.66 6.31
C ALA A 64 -26.12 5.11 5.47
N ALA A 65 -25.86 4.16 4.58
CA ALA A 65 -26.90 3.47 3.81
C ALA A 65 -27.88 2.69 4.72
N ASP A 66 -27.35 2.04 5.77
CA ASP A 66 -28.19 1.32 6.75
C ASP A 66 -29.08 2.26 7.55
N VAL A 67 -28.55 3.40 7.99
CA VAL A 67 -29.31 4.42 8.73
C VAL A 67 -30.44 5.03 7.89
N VAL A 68 -30.20 5.24 6.59
CA VAL A 68 -31.18 5.85 5.67
C VAL A 68 -32.25 4.83 5.24
N ASN A 69 -31.83 3.60 5.01
CA ASN A 69 -32.72 2.53 4.57
C ASN A 69 -32.32 1.22 5.26
N THR A 70 -32.92 0.99 6.43
CA THR A 70 -32.62 -0.15 7.29
C THR A 70 -32.66 -1.47 6.51
N GLY A 71 -31.55 -2.22 6.55
CA GLY A 71 -31.40 -3.50 5.87
C GLY A 71 -30.89 -3.40 4.42
N SER A 72 -30.51 -2.21 3.94
CA SER A 72 -29.88 -2.06 2.62
C SER A 72 -28.36 -2.16 2.67
N ALA A 73 -27.77 -2.07 3.86
CA ALA A 73 -26.34 -2.20 4.06
C ALA A 73 -25.87 -3.66 4.02
N THR A 74 -24.63 -3.86 3.67
CA THR A 74 -23.95 -5.14 3.85
C THR A 74 -23.65 -5.33 5.32
N SER A 75 -24.11 -6.43 5.93
CA SER A 75 -23.83 -6.73 7.35
C SER A 75 -22.32 -6.92 7.56
N ILE A 76 -21.74 -6.15 8.47
CA ILE A 76 -20.31 -6.19 8.81
C ILE A 76 -20.16 -6.51 10.27
N THR A 77 -19.32 -7.51 10.54
CA THR A 77 -18.95 -7.98 11.86
C THR A 77 -17.45 -7.88 12.09
N ALA A 78 -16.98 -8.01 13.32
CA ALA A 78 -15.54 -7.97 13.62
C ALA A 78 -14.74 -9.07 12.89
N THR A 79 -15.35 -10.23 12.65
CA THR A 79 -14.72 -11.35 11.92
C THR A 79 -14.47 -11.05 10.44
N ASP A 80 -15.09 -10.01 9.89
CA ASP A 80 -14.90 -9.63 8.49
C ASP A 80 -13.56 -8.97 8.21
N CYS A 81 -12.83 -8.51 9.22
CA CYS A 81 -11.47 -8.02 9.05
C CYS A 81 -10.54 -9.17 8.63
N GLU A 82 -10.63 -10.29 9.32
CA GLU A 82 -9.95 -11.53 8.93
C GLU A 82 -10.94 -12.41 8.16
N GLY A 83 -10.68 -12.65 6.89
CA GLY A 83 -11.47 -13.58 6.10
C GLY A 83 -11.24 -15.04 6.53
N ALA A 84 -11.88 -15.98 5.84
CA ALA A 84 -11.70 -17.42 6.07
C ALA A 84 -10.26 -17.92 5.93
N THR A 85 -9.39 -17.11 5.32
CA THR A 85 -7.94 -17.32 5.20
C THR A 85 -7.23 -16.23 5.98
N ALA A 86 -6.43 -16.61 6.97
CA ALA A 86 -5.64 -15.66 7.75
C ALA A 86 -4.85 -14.72 6.83
N GLY A 87 -4.93 -13.44 7.12
CA GLY A 87 -4.25 -12.40 6.34
C GLY A 87 -5.02 -11.87 5.12
N SER A 88 -6.20 -12.41 4.81
CA SER A 88 -7.05 -11.89 3.74
C SER A 88 -8.36 -11.33 4.32
N PRO A 89 -8.88 -10.20 3.81
CA PRO A 89 -10.15 -9.68 4.25
C PRO A 89 -11.30 -10.60 3.80
N SER A 90 -12.42 -10.54 4.50
CA SER A 90 -13.63 -11.30 4.11
C SER A 90 -14.17 -10.86 2.75
N ALA A 91 -15.00 -11.70 2.14
CA ALA A 91 -15.73 -11.33 0.93
C ALA A 91 -16.65 -10.12 1.16
N THR A 92 -17.13 -9.94 2.40
CA THR A 92 -17.96 -8.82 2.83
C THR A 92 -17.19 -7.49 2.75
N LEU A 93 -16.00 -7.44 3.36
CA LEU A 93 -15.14 -6.26 3.29
C LEU A 93 -14.68 -5.96 1.86
N ASN A 94 -14.37 -6.99 1.09
CA ASN A 94 -14.01 -6.84 -0.32
C ASN A 94 -15.14 -6.17 -1.13
N ALA A 95 -16.39 -6.55 -0.88
CA ALA A 95 -17.54 -6.00 -1.59
C ALA A 95 -17.78 -4.51 -1.29
N LEU A 96 -17.28 -3.99 -0.16
CA LEU A 96 -17.41 -2.58 0.21
C LEU A 96 -16.42 -1.68 -0.53
N MET A 97 -15.28 -2.21 -0.95
CA MET A 97 -14.26 -1.40 -1.59
C MET A 97 -14.70 -0.96 -2.99
N ALA A 98 -14.35 0.26 -3.37
CA ALA A 98 -14.72 0.84 -4.66
C ALA A 98 -14.22 0.00 -5.85
N THR A 99 -13.12 -0.73 -5.68
CA THR A 99 -12.56 -1.67 -6.66
C THR A 99 -13.22 -3.04 -6.64
N GLY A 100 -14.11 -3.31 -5.66
CA GLY A 100 -14.75 -4.63 -5.45
C GLY A 100 -13.81 -5.69 -4.88
N SER A 101 -12.59 -5.34 -4.54
CA SER A 101 -11.60 -6.24 -3.92
C SER A 101 -10.51 -5.46 -3.21
N ALA A 102 -10.25 -5.80 -1.96
CA ALA A 102 -9.06 -5.32 -1.26
C ALA A 102 -7.80 -5.97 -1.86
N PRO A 103 -6.66 -5.28 -1.89
CA PRO A 103 -5.41 -5.88 -2.32
C PRO A 103 -5.03 -7.01 -1.36
N THR A 104 -4.77 -8.20 -1.90
CA THR A 104 -4.38 -9.39 -1.12
C THR A 104 -2.92 -9.78 -1.35
N THR A 105 -2.33 -9.34 -2.47
CA THR A 105 -0.93 -9.58 -2.75
C THR A 105 -0.08 -8.63 -1.93
N ASP A 106 0.83 -9.17 -1.13
CA ASP A 106 1.70 -8.42 -0.22
C ASP A 106 0.96 -7.66 0.92
N TYR A 107 -0.34 -7.97 1.18
CA TYR A 107 -1.10 -7.35 2.27
C TYR A 107 -1.64 -8.38 3.24
N THR A 108 -1.61 -8.03 4.52
CA THR A 108 -2.17 -8.81 5.63
C THR A 108 -3.18 -7.95 6.39
N TYR A 109 -4.33 -8.54 6.73
CA TYR A 109 -5.41 -7.90 7.46
C TYR A 109 -5.62 -8.63 8.78
N ALA A 110 -5.77 -7.89 9.89
CA ALA A 110 -6.01 -8.46 11.20
C ALA A 110 -6.81 -7.49 12.09
N ILE A 111 -7.48 -8.01 13.11
CA ILE A 111 -8.15 -7.15 14.09
C ILE A 111 -7.07 -6.45 14.93
N ALA A 112 -7.07 -5.11 14.92
CA ALA A 112 -6.12 -4.33 15.67
C ALA A 112 -6.43 -4.35 17.18
N GLY A 113 -5.38 -4.45 18.00
CA GLY A 113 -5.50 -4.36 19.45
C GLY A 113 -5.85 -5.66 20.17
N GLY A 114 -5.73 -6.81 19.51
CA GLY A 114 -5.94 -8.13 20.15
C GLY A 114 -7.40 -8.37 20.54
N GLY A 115 -8.35 -7.74 19.86
CA GLY A 115 -9.77 -8.06 19.95
C GLY A 115 -9.98 -9.53 19.58
N THR A 116 -10.77 -10.25 20.35
CA THR A 116 -11.14 -11.63 20.06
C THR A 116 -12.05 -11.65 18.84
N GLU A 117 -11.82 -12.58 17.92
CA GLU A 117 -12.60 -12.84 16.71
C GLU A 117 -14.11 -13.03 16.96
N ASP A 118 -14.51 -13.28 18.23
CA ASP A 118 -15.88 -13.53 18.67
C ASP A 118 -16.61 -12.29 19.22
N ALA A 119 -16.07 -11.09 19.11
CA ALA A 119 -16.77 -9.91 19.60
C ALA A 119 -17.99 -9.63 18.72
N ALA A 120 -19.17 -10.01 19.22
CA ALA A 120 -20.44 -9.63 18.62
C ALA A 120 -20.46 -8.09 18.48
N CYS A 121 -20.42 -7.63 17.27
CA CYS A 121 -20.38 -6.23 16.93
C CYS A 121 -21.82 -5.78 16.68
N SER A 122 -22.35 -4.91 17.53
CA SER A 122 -23.70 -4.37 17.36
C SER A 122 -23.68 -3.21 16.36
N ALA A 123 -24.78 -2.98 15.66
CA ALA A 123 -24.92 -1.87 14.71
C ALA A 123 -24.49 -0.53 15.33
N GLY A 124 -23.64 0.20 14.63
CA GLY A 124 -23.09 1.48 15.05
C GLY A 124 -21.87 1.39 15.98
N GLN A 125 -21.48 0.20 16.44
CA GLN A 125 -20.20 0.03 17.12
C GLN A 125 -19.06 0.04 16.12
N THR A 126 -17.86 0.36 16.57
CA THR A 126 -16.66 0.41 15.73
C THR A 126 -15.62 -0.58 16.23
N PHE A 127 -14.88 -1.16 15.31
CA PHE A 127 -13.66 -1.89 15.59
C PHE A 127 -12.53 -1.42 14.67
N LEU A 128 -11.30 -1.75 15.02
CA LEU A 128 -10.13 -1.38 14.24
C LEU A 128 -9.62 -2.60 13.49
N CYS A 129 -9.44 -2.43 12.19
CA CYS A 129 -8.81 -3.41 11.31
C CYS A 129 -7.42 -2.92 10.95
N SER A 130 -6.38 -3.67 11.27
CA SER A 130 -5.02 -3.36 10.84
C SER A 130 -4.80 -3.86 9.42
N VAL A 131 -4.16 -3.02 8.64
CA VAL A 131 -3.70 -3.31 7.29
C VAL A 131 -2.19 -3.21 7.30
N GLN A 132 -1.51 -4.23 6.82
CA GLN A 132 -0.06 -4.30 6.77
C GLN A 132 0.38 -4.71 5.37
N ASN A 133 1.43 -4.07 4.85
CA ASN A 133 2.09 -4.48 3.61
C ASN A 133 3.42 -5.14 3.94
N ASP A 134 3.64 -6.34 3.45
CA ASP A 134 4.85 -7.14 3.73
C ASP A 134 6.17 -6.48 3.28
N LYS A 135 6.07 -5.45 2.43
CA LYS A 135 7.23 -4.66 1.95
C LYS A 135 7.43 -3.36 2.71
N GLY A 136 6.49 -2.99 3.60
CA GLY A 136 6.56 -1.82 4.46
C GLY A 136 7.38 -2.03 5.72
N ASP A 137 7.37 -1.03 6.59
CA ASP A 137 7.91 -1.14 7.94
C ASP A 137 6.90 -1.87 8.83
N ASN A 138 7.15 -3.15 9.09
CA ASN A 138 6.27 -4.01 9.91
C ASN A 138 6.09 -3.53 11.37
N THR A 139 6.67 -2.40 11.75
CA THR A 139 6.50 -1.81 13.08
C THR A 139 5.32 -0.82 13.13
N VAL A 140 4.84 -0.36 11.98
CA VAL A 140 3.75 0.61 11.86
C VAL A 140 2.66 0.01 10.97
N ASN A 141 1.56 -0.42 11.59
CA ASN A 141 0.39 -0.91 10.84
C ASN A 141 -0.61 0.24 10.65
N ALA A 142 -1.08 0.43 9.43
CA ALA A 142 -2.20 1.32 9.20
C ALA A 142 -3.48 0.69 9.78
N THR A 143 -4.35 1.51 10.36
CA THR A 143 -5.60 1.03 10.94
C THR A 143 -6.80 1.66 10.26
N ALA A 144 -7.73 0.80 9.83
CA ALA A 144 -9.04 1.20 9.35
C ALA A 144 -10.06 1.14 10.49
N THR A 145 -10.89 2.16 10.60
CA THR A 145 -12.04 2.16 11.51
C THR A 145 -13.25 1.61 10.76
N ILE A 146 -13.74 0.46 11.18
CA ILE A 146 -14.90 -0.21 10.60
C ILE A 146 -16.11 -0.02 11.50
N ILE A 147 -17.25 0.32 10.91
CA ILE A 147 -18.52 0.49 11.62
C ILE A 147 -19.38 -0.74 11.33
N CYS A 148 -19.83 -1.38 12.39
CA CYS A 148 -20.70 -2.56 12.31
C CYS A 148 -22.08 -2.21 11.82
N THR A 149 -22.63 -3.05 10.97
CA THR A 149 -24.01 -3.01 10.47
C THR A 149 -24.63 -4.39 10.65
N ASN A 150 -25.86 -4.46 11.07
CA ASN A 150 -26.62 -5.73 11.26
C ASN A 150 -27.69 -5.87 10.19
#